data_0cd9893bf1ea1b7f676dfe5cf2a81c54
#
_entry.id   0cd9893bf1ea1b7f676dfe5cf2a81c54
#
_cell.length_a   1.000
_cell.length_b   1.000
_cell.length_c   1.000
_cell.angle_alpha   90.00
_cell.angle_beta   90.00
_cell.angle_gamma   90.00
#
_symmetry.space_group_name_H-M   'P 1'
#
loop_
_entity.id
_entity.type
_entity.pdbx_description
1 polymer ?
#
loop_
_entity_poly.entity_id
_entity_poly.type
_entity_poly.pdbx_seq_one_letter_code
_entity_poly.pdbx_strand_id
1 'polypeptide(L)'
;MANASIFDRLKQDHDAHRQLFAKMADAEREKNEERLEKLFEQFKVEVTAHAAAEEESLYATMLSRPDLREEAQHSVSEHKEIDDYLEELADLKFNGEAWRKKFAEMKKRYLHHIEEEEEEMFPTAAKDLTAEEEEKLGKLFAKRKPAELERAQAED
;
A
#
# COMPACT_ATOMS: atom_id res chain seq x y z
N MET A 1 20.03 6.42 12.52
CA MET A 1 19.85 5.29 11.92
C MET A 1 19.93 5.37 10.54
N ALA A 2 20.90 5.02 10.15
CA ALA A 2 21.13 5.30 8.89
C ALA A 2 20.30 4.57 7.94
N ASN A 3 20.34 3.42 7.79
CA ASN A 3 19.82 2.78 6.62
C ASN A 3 18.81 1.71 6.95
N ALA A 4 17.57 2.06 6.78
CA ALA A 4 16.50 1.08 6.95
C ALA A 4 16.45 0.18 5.72
N SER A 5 16.21 -1.11 5.91
CA SER A 5 16.02 -2.03 4.82
C SER A 5 14.71 -1.70 4.10
N ILE A 6 14.54 -2.22 2.90
CA ILE A 6 13.29 -2.08 2.14
C ILE A 6 12.12 -2.59 2.98
N PHE A 7 12.29 -3.69 3.70
CA PHE A 7 11.22 -4.28 4.50
C PHE A 7 10.80 -3.38 5.66
N ASP A 8 11.76 -2.74 6.31
CA ASP A 8 11.45 -1.80 7.40
C ASP A 8 10.66 -0.60 6.89
N ARG A 9 11.06 -0.07 5.73
CA ARG A 9 10.37 1.07 5.13
C ARG A 9 8.96 0.73 4.70
N LEU A 10 8.77 -0.46 4.13
CA LEU A 10 7.44 -0.91 3.71
C LEU A 10 6.53 -1.11 4.92
N LYS A 11 7.06 -1.69 6.01
CA LYS A 11 6.29 -1.88 7.24
C LYS A 11 5.88 -0.56 7.87
N GLN A 12 6.75 0.45 7.83
CA GLN A 12 6.42 1.79 8.31
C GLN A 12 5.23 2.37 7.54
N ASP A 13 5.22 2.20 6.22
CA ASP A 13 4.10 2.63 5.40
C ASP A 13 2.83 1.87 5.76
N HIS A 14 2.93 0.56 5.96
CA HIS A 14 1.78 -0.26 6.35
C HIS A 14 1.19 0.22 7.68
N ASP A 15 2.04 0.56 8.64
CA ASP A 15 1.58 1.05 9.94
C ASP A 15 0.87 2.40 9.78
N ALA A 16 1.39 3.27 8.92
CA ALA A 16 0.72 4.54 8.62
C ALA A 16 -0.64 4.32 7.99
N HIS A 17 -0.77 3.33 7.09
CA HIS A 17 -2.05 3.00 6.47
C HIS A 17 -3.03 2.44 7.47
N ARG A 18 -2.57 1.61 8.40
CA ARG A 18 -3.41 1.10 9.48
C ARG A 18 -3.92 2.23 10.36
N GLN A 19 -3.08 3.22 10.63
CA GLN A 19 -3.48 4.41 11.40
C GLN A 19 -4.52 5.25 10.65
N LEU A 20 -4.39 5.36 9.33
CA LEU A 20 -5.39 6.07 8.53
C LEU A 20 -6.76 5.39 8.64
N PHE A 21 -6.80 4.07 8.59
CA PHE A 21 -8.04 3.34 8.78
C PHE A 21 -8.63 3.60 10.17
N ALA A 22 -7.80 3.61 11.21
CA ALA A 22 -8.27 3.89 12.57
C ALA A 22 -8.85 5.30 12.68
N LYS A 23 -8.19 6.28 12.08
CA LYS A 23 -8.68 7.66 12.06
C LYS A 23 -9.99 7.79 11.29
N MET A 24 -10.11 7.05 10.17
CA MET A 24 -11.36 7.04 9.40
C MET A 24 -12.50 6.45 10.22
N ALA A 25 -12.23 5.38 10.99
CA ALA A 25 -13.23 4.79 11.87
C ALA A 25 -13.67 5.78 12.94
N ASP A 26 -12.73 6.55 13.49
CA ASP A 26 -13.03 7.60 14.48
C ASP A 26 -13.92 8.68 13.86
N ALA A 27 -13.59 9.14 12.66
CA ALA A 27 -14.38 10.17 11.97
C ALA A 27 -15.81 9.68 11.71
N GLU A 28 -15.96 8.41 11.39
CA GLU A 28 -17.27 7.81 11.17
C GLU A 28 -18.09 7.75 12.45
N ARG A 29 -17.48 7.35 13.57
CA ARG A 29 -18.16 7.33 14.86
C ARG A 29 -18.60 8.73 15.28
N GLU A 30 -17.80 9.74 14.98
CA GLU A 30 -18.09 11.14 15.29
C GLU A 30 -19.06 11.77 14.28
N LYS A 31 -19.42 11.02 13.22
CA LYS A 31 -20.27 11.51 12.15
C LYS A 31 -19.69 12.74 11.45
N ASN A 32 -18.36 12.79 11.39
CA ASN A 32 -17.64 13.87 10.74
C ASN A 32 -17.28 13.46 9.30
N GLU A 33 -18.25 13.64 8.41
CA GLU A 33 -18.11 13.23 7.01
C GLU A 33 -17.00 13.97 6.28
N GLU A 34 -16.82 15.26 6.55
CA GLU A 34 -15.78 16.05 5.94
C GLU A 34 -14.39 15.51 6.29
N ARG A 35 -14.19 15.19 7.56
CA ARG A 35 -12.91 14.60 8.01
C ARG A 35 -12.69 13.23 7.39
N LEU A 36 -13.76 12.42 7.34
CA LEU A 36 -13.68 11.09 6.72
C LEU A 36 -13.25 11.19 5.26
N GLU A 37 -13.82 12.13 4.52
CA GLU A 37 -13.48 12.32 3.11
C GLU A 37 -12.01 12.71 2.92
N LYS A 38 -11.52 13.63 3.73
CA LYS A 38 -10.11 14.05 3.67
C LYS A 38 -9.17 12.89 3.97
N LEU A 39 -9.50 12.10 4.98
CA LEU A 39 -8.69 10.94 5.35
C LEU A 39 -8.72 9.88 4.25
N PHE A 40 -9.86 9.68 3.62
CA PHE A 40 -9.98 8.73 2.52
C PHE A 40 -9.14 9.17 1.32
N GLU A 41 -9.18 10.46 0.97
CA GLU A 41 -8.37 10.98 -0.13
C GLU A 41 -6.88 10.83 0.18
N GLN A 42 -6.48 11.09 1.42
CA GLN A 42 -5.10 10.88 1.85
C GLN A 42 -4.71 9.41 1.72
N PHE A 43 -5.56 8.50 2.18
CA PHE A 43 -5.34 7.07 2.07
C PHE A 43 -5.13 6.65 0.62
N LYS A 44 -6.00 7.12 -0.27
CA LYS A 44 -5.94 6.78 -1.68
C LYS A 44 -4.60 7.18 -2.30
N VAL A 45 -4.16 8.40 -2.04
CA VAL A 45 -2.88 8.91 -2.55
C VAL A 45 -1.71 8.10 -1.97
N GLU A 46 -1.72 7.88 -0.66
CA GLU A 46 -0.63 7.16 0.02
C GLU A 46 -0.50 5.72 -0.44
N VAL A 47 -1.61 5.02 -0.56
CA VAL A 47 -1.60 3.61 -0.98
C VAL A 47 -1.19 3.47 -2.45
N THR A 48 -1.67 4.36 -3.31
CA THR A 48 -1.31 4.36 -4.72
C THR A 48 0.20 4.57 -4.90
N ALA A 49 0.74 5.57 -4.19
CA ALA A 49 2.16 5.88 -4.26
C ALA A 49 3.03 4.75 -3.67
N HIS A 50 2.58 4.19 -2.54
CA HIS A 50 3.28 3.08 -1.90
C HIS A 50 3.37 1.87 -2.84
N ALA A 51 2.26 1.50 -3.46
CA ALA A 51 2.21 0.35 -4.36
C ALA A 51 3.14 0.56 -5.57
N ALA A 52 3.11 1.74 -6.18
CA ALA A 52 3.96 2.03 -7.32
C ALA A 52 5.45 2.00 -6.95
N ALA A 53 5.81 2.59 -5.82
CA ALA A 53 7.21 2.60 -5.37
C ALA A 53 7.69 1.20 -4.99
N GLU A 54 6.82 0.39 -4.40
CA GLU A 54 7.13 -1.00 -4.07
C GLU A 54 7.37 -1.82 -5.33
N GLU A 55 6.52 -1.65 -6.34
CA GLU A 55 6.67 -2.36 -7.62
C GLU A 55 7.95 -1.97 -8.34
N GLU A 56 8.33 -0.70 -8.27
CA GLU A 56 9.55 -0.19 -8.91
C GLU A 56 10.83 -0.59 -8.18
N SER A 57 10.73 -1.02 -6.95
CA SER A 57 11.88 -1.40 -6.15
C SER A 57 11.90 -2.90 -5.84
N LEU A 58 11.21 -3.33 -4.81
CA LEU A 58 11.23 -4.73 -4.36
C LEU A 58 10.69 -5.69 -5.40
N TYR A 59 9.50 -5.43 -5.93
CA TYR A 59 8.86 -6.37 -6.86
C TYR A 59 9.64 -6.50 -8.17
N ALA A 60 10.21 -5.41 -8.68
CA ALA A 60 11.02 -5.48 -9.90
C ALA A 60 12.17 -6.47 -9.73
N THR A 61 12.83 -6.43 -8.56
CA THR A 61 13.90 -7.37 -8.25
C THR A 61 13.37 -8.79 -8.10
N MET A 62 12.27 -8.97 -7.36
CA MET A 62 11.67 -10.27 -7.15
C MET A 62 11.24 -10.93 -8.46
N LEU A 63 10.68 -10.15 -9.39
CA LEU A 63 10.25 -10.67 -10.69
C LEU A 63 11.41 -11.18 -11.52
N SER A 64 12.62 -10.66 -11.30
CA SER A 64 13.80 -11.10 -12.01
C SER A 64 14.40 -12.39 -11.44
N ARG A 65 13.91 -12.86 -10.30
CA ARG A 65 14.44 -14.04 -9.61
C ARG A 65 13.43 -15.17 -9.64
N PRO A 66 13.81 -16.34 -10.20
CA PRO A 66 12.85 -17.44 -10.37
C PRO A 66 12.15 -17.87 -9.08
N ASP A 67 12.88 -17.88 -7.95
CA ASP A 67 12.32 -18.33 -6.67
C ASP A 67 11.34 -17.34 -6.05
N LEU A 68 11.34 -16.09 -6.49
CA LEU A 68 10.49 -15.03 -5.93
C LEU A 68 9.44 -14.52 -6.90
N ARG A 69 9.52 -14.90 -8.16
CA ARG A 69 8.67 -14.35 -9.21
C ARG A 69 7.18 -14.56 -8.95
N GLU A 70 6.82 -15.76 -8.55
CA GLU A 70 5.42 -16.10 -8.31
C GLU A 70 4.80 -15.26 -7.22
N GLU A 71 5.53 -15.06 -6.12
CA GLU A 71 5.04 -14.23 -5.02
C GLU A 71 4.89 -12.77 -5.43
N ALA A 72 5.84 -12.25 -6.21
CA ALA A 72 5.74 -10.89 -6.72
C ALA A 72 4.53 -10.72 -7.65
N GLN A 73 4.30 -11.70 -8.53
CA GLN A 73 3.14 -11.65 -9.43
C GLN A 73 1.83 -11.67 -8.65
N HIS A 74 1.77 -12.45 -7.59
CA HIS A 74 0.59 -12.51 -6.73
C HIS A 74 0.34 -11.15 -6.07
N SER A 75 1.39 -10.51 -5.55
CA SER A 75 1.27 -9.21 -4.90
C SER A 75 0.88 -8.10 -5.87
N VAL A 76 1.43 -8.13 -7.09
CA VAL A 76 1.03 -7.16 -8.13
C VAL A 76 -0.46 -7.32 -8.45
N SER A 77 -0.92 -8.57 -8.51
CA SER A 77 -2.34 -8.86 -8.75
C SER A 77 -3.22 -8.32 -7.62
N GLU A 78 -2.75 -8.40 -6.37
CA GLU A 78 -3.49 -7.84 -5.23
C GLU A 78 -3.50 -6.31 -5.25
N HIS A 79 -2.40 -5.68 -5.69
CA HIS A 79 -2.37 -4.23 -5.90
C HIS A 79 -3.43 -3.80 -6.91
N LYS A 80 -3.58 -4.57 -7.98
CA LYS A 80 -4.59 -4.29 -8.98
C LYS A 80 -6.01 -4.39 -8.40
N GLU A 81 -6.24 -5.38 -7.55
CA GLU A 81 -7.55 -5.50 -6.90
C GLU A 81 -7.88 -4.26 -6.08
N ILE A 82 -6.90 -3.73 -5.35
CA ILE A 82 -7.10 -2.51 -4.56
C ILE A 82 -7.37 -1.32 -5.48
N ASP A 83 -6.63 -1.20 -6.58
CA ASP A 83 -6.88 -0.13 -7.56
C ASP A 83 -8.30 -0.21 -8.11
N ASP A 84 -8.78 -1.42 -8.41
CA ASP A 84 -10.14 -1.62 -8.90
C ASP A 84 -11.18 -1.18 -7.87
N TYR A 85 -10.96 -1.50 -6.58
CA TYR A 85 -11.83 -1.03 -5.51
C TYR A 85 -11.85 0.50 -5.44
N LEU A 86 -10.69 1.13 -5.55
CA LEU A 86 -10.62 2.60 -5.49
C LEU A 86 -11.36 3.24 -6.66
N GLU A 87 -11.25 2.67 -7.85
CA GLU A 87 -12.00 3.14 -9.02
C GLU A 87 -13.51 2.99 -8.83
N GLU A 88 -13.93 1.84 -8.31
CA GLU A 88 -15.35 1.60 -8.05
C GLU A 88 -15.89 2.57 -7.00
N LEU A 89 -15.11 2.82 -5.95
CA LEU A 89 -15.50 3.76 -4.90
C LEU A 89 -15.66 5.18 -5.45
N ALA A 90 -14.83 5.56 -6.41
CA ALA A 90 -14.90 6.89 -7.02
C ALA A 90 -16.22 7.10 -7.77
N ASP A 91 -16.84 6.03 -8.25
CA ASP A 91 -18.09 6.10 -9.00
C ASP A 91 -19.34 6.02 -8.11
N LEU A 92 -19.16 5.79 -6.81
CA LEU A 92 -20.26 5.70 -5.87
C LEU A 92 -20.41 6.98 -5.07
N LYS A 93 -21.64 7.24 -4.60
CA LYS A 93 -21.89 8.40 -3.73
C LYS A 93 -21.08 8.23 -2.44
N PHE A 94 -20.19 9.20 -2.17
CA PHE A 94 -19.32 9.13 -1.00
C PHE A 94 -20.13 8.92 0.28
N ASN A 95 -19.70 7.96 1.07
CA ASN A 95 -20.30 7.60 2.35
C ASN A 95 -21.77 7.15 2.28
N GLY A 96 -22.25 6.83 1.08
CA GLY A 96 -23.55 6.19 0.92
C GLY A 96 -23.46 4.72 1.29
N GLU A 97 -24.60 4.03 1.29
CA GLU A 97 -24.65 2.63 1.68
C GLU A 97 -23.76 1.74 0.81
N ALA A 98 -23.82 1.92 -0.51
CA ALA A 98 -23.01 1.12 -1.43
C ALA A 98 -21.52 1.42 -1.26
N TRP A 99 -21.18 2.70 -1.06
CA TRP A 99 -19.80 3.10 -0.82
C TRP A 99 -19.24 2.46 0.45
N ARG A 100 -20.01 2.52 1.52
CA ARG A 100 -19.57 1.96 2.81
C ARG A 100 -19.35 0.46 2.74
N LYS A 101 -20.22 -0.24 2.02
CA LYS A 101 -20.09 -1.69 1.84
C LYS A 101 -18.81 -2.00 1.05
N LYS A 102 -18.60 -1.30 -0.04
CA LYS A 102 -17.42 -1.49 -0.89
C LYS A 102 -16.13 -1.12 -0.15
N PHE A 103 -16.16 -0.03 0.62
CA PHE A 103 -15.01 0.40 1.42
C PHE A 103 -14.65 -0.67 2.45
N ALA A 104 -15.63 -1.26 3.12
CA ALA A 104 -15.37 -2.32 4.10
C ALA A 104 -14.72 -3.54 3.45
N GLU A 105 -15.14 -3.89 2.25
CA GLU A 105 -14.54 -4.99 1.48
C GLU A 105 -13.10 -4.67 1.13
N MET A 106 -12.84 -3.46 0.64
CA MET A 106 -11.49 -3.02 0.29
C MET A 106 -10.58 -3.02 1.51
N LYS A 107 -11.07 -2.47 2.63
CA LYS A 107 -10.30 -2.41 3.87
C LYS A 107 -9.87 -3.80 4.32
N LYS A 108 -10.78 -4.74 4.30
CA LYS A 108 -10.50 -6.12 4.69
C LYS A 108 -9.44 -6.74 3.77
N ARG A 109 -9.60 -6.54 2.47
CA ARG A 109 -8.66 -7.07 1.47
C ARG A 109 -7.28 -6.46 1.63
N TYR A 110 -7.21 -5.14 1.82
CA TYR A 110 -5.93 -4.45 1.96
C TYR A 110 -5.20 -4.87 3.23
N LEU A 111 -5.91 -4.93 4.36
CA LEU A 111 -5.30 -5.36 5.62
C LEU A 111 -4.77 -6.79 5.53
N HIS A 112 -5.51 -7.67 4.85
CA HIS A 112 -5.05 -9.03 4.61
C HIS A 112 -3.78 -9.05 3.75
N HIS A 113 -3.76 -8.25 2.70
CA HIS A 113 -2.61 -8.14 1.80
C HIS A 113 -1.34 -7.72 2.54
N ILE A 114 -1.40 -6.65 3.34
CA ILE A 114 -0.20 -6.17 4.03
C ILE A 114 0.23 -7.13 5.14
N GLU A 115 -0.71 -7.82 5.78
CA GLU A 115 -0.38 -8.84 6.78
C GLU A 115 0.34 -10.02 6.13
N GLU A 116 -0.17 -10.50 5.01
CA GLU A 116 0.44 -11.60 4.25
C GLU A 116 1.84 -11.21 3.76
N GLU A 117 1.99 -9.98 3.30
CA GLU A 117 3.29 -9.46 2.89
C GLU A 117 4.29 -9.52 4.04
N GLU A 118 3.90 -9.00 5.20
CA GLU A 118 4.79 -8.92 6.35
C GLU A 118 5.12 -10.30 6.94
N GLU A 119 4.16 -11.20 6.96
CA GLU A 119 4.33 -12.52 7.60
C GLU A 119 4.93 -13.57 6.69
N GLU A 120 4.67 -13.49 5.40
CA GLU A 120 5.10 -14.53 4.45
C GLU A 120 6.06 -14.05 3.38
N MET A 121 5.70 -12.99 2.65
CA MET A 121 6.50 -12.54 1.51
C MET A 121 7.83 -11.94 1.92
N PHE A 122 7.83 -11.03 2.87
CA PHE A 122 9.06 -10.37 3.30
C PHE A 122 10.07 -11.38 3.87
N PRO A 123 9.68 -12.32 4.75
CA PRO A 123 10.64 -13.33 5.21
C PRO A 123 11.19 -14.19 4.08
N THR A 124 10.35 -14.55 3.11
CA THR A 124 10.79 -15.36 1.97
C THR A 124 11.78 -14.59 1.10
N ALA A 125 11.46 -13.34 0.80
CA ALA A 125 12.35 -12.49 0.00
C ALA A 125 13.66 -12.21 0.74
N ALA A 126 13.59 -12.03 2.07
CA ALA A 126 14.78 -11.76 2.88
C ALA A 126 15.78 -12.90 2.84
N LYS A 127 15.33 -14.13 2.64
CA LYS A 127 16.24 -15.28 2.53
C LYS A 127 17.05 -15.26 1.25
N ASP A 128 16.50 -14.64 0.21
CA ASP A 128 17.13 -14.59 -1.11
C ASP A 128 17.94 -13.32 -1.34
N LEU A 129 17.62 -12.24 -0.61
CA LEU A 129 18.31 -10.96 -0.76
C LEU A 129 19.44 -10.84 0.25
N THR A 130 20.53 -10.20 -0.15
CA THR A 130 21.61 -9.86 0.78
C THR A 130 21.23 -8.61 1.56
N ALA A 131 21.89 -8.37 2.70
CA ALA A 131 21.66 -7.16 3.49
C ALA A 131 21.95 -5.90 2.65
N GLU A 132 22.95 -5.96 1.80
CA GLU A 132 23.30 -4.87 0.91
C GLU A 132 22.21 -4.59 -0.10
N GLU A 133 21.60 -5.64 -0.65
CA GLU A 133 20.48 -5.51 -1.57
C GLU A 133 19.26 -4.90 -0.89
N GLU A 134 18.96 -5.33 0.34
CA GLU A 134 17.84 -4.79 1.11
C GLU A 134 18.00 -3.28 1.35
N GLU A 135 19.22 -2.86 1.67
CA GLU A 135 19.52 -1.45 1.91
C GLU A 135 19.39 -0.64 0.61
N LYS A 136 19.92 -1.19 -0.47
CA LYS A 136 19.87 -0.53 -1.78
C LYS A 136 18.45 -0.35 -2.26
N LEU A 137 17.63 -1.39 -2.10
CA LEU A 137 16.22 -1.31 -2.45
C LEU A 137 15.47 -0.33 -1.55
N GLY A 138 15.83 -0.27 -0.27
CA GLY A 138 15.26 0.70 0.65
C GLY A 138 15.51 2.13 0.20
N LYS A 139 16.72 2.42 -0.25
CA LYS A 139 17.07 3.74 -0.79
C LYS A 139 16.30 4.05 -2.06
N LEU A 140 16.16 3.05 -2.94
CA LEU A 140 15.42 3.22 -4.18
C LEU A 140 13.95 3.51 -3.90
N PHE A 141 13.33 2.76 -2.98
CA PHE A 141 11.96 3.00 -2.56
C PHE A 141 11.79 4.42 -2.04
N ALA A 142 12.69 4.85 -1.15
CA ALA A 142 12.64 6.18 -0.57
C ALA A 142 12.80 7.28 -1.62
N LYS A 143 13.55 6.99 -2.69
CA LYS A 143 13.74 7.94 -3.79
C LYS A 143 12.50 8.02 -4.67
N ARG A 144 11.86 6.88 -4.93
CA ARG A 144 10.70 6.81 -5.83
C ARG A 144 9.42 7.31 -5.21
N LYS A 145 9.26 7.10 -3.92
CA LYS A 145 8.00 7.43 -3.25
C LYS A 145 7.54 8.88 -3.39
N PRO A 146 8.41 9.90 -3.20
CA PRO A 146 7.95 11.28 -3.37
C PRO A 146 7.43 11.59 -4.78
N ALA A 147 8.08 11.05 -5.81
CA ALA A 147 7.63 11.23 -7.18
C ALA A 147 6.28 10.55 -7.42
N GLU A 148 6.09 9.38 -6.82
CA GLU A 148 4.83 8.66 -6.96
C GLU A 148 3.70 9.33 -6.18
N LEU A 149 4.01 9.95 -5.02
CA LEU A 149 3.02 10.74 -4.28
C LEU A 149 2.55 11.92 -5.11
N GLU A 150 3.48 12.61 -5.75
CA GLU A 150 3.16 13.74 -6.62
C GLU A 150 2.28 13.31 -7.80
N ARG A 151 2.62 12.18 -8.42
CA ARG A 151 1.84 11.63 -9.52
C ARG A 151 0.43 11.23 -9.06
N ALA A 152 0.32 10.57 -7.91
CA ALA A 152 -0.97 10.15 -7.36
C ALA A 152 -1.87 11.34 -7.04
N GLN A 153 -1.28 12.43 -6.52
CA GLN A 153 -2.03 13.66 -6.26
C GLN A 153 -2.55 14.30 -7.55
N ALA A 154 -1.74 14.25 -8.60
CA ALA A 154 -2.12 14.83 -9.89
C ALA A 154 -3.27 14.08 -10.57
N GLU A 155 -3.43 12.78 -10.25
CA GLU A 155 -4.50 11.97 -10.80
C GLU A 155 -5.84 12.20 -10.11
N ASP A 156 -5.82 12.85 -8.96
CA ASP A 156 -7.05 13.24 -8.27
C ASP A 156 -7.64 14.52 -8.88
#